data_421b7a0363313ce6f63a35b50463d52a
#
_entry.id   421b7a0363313ce6f63a35b50463d52a
#
_cell.length_a   1.000
_cell.length_b   1.000
_cell.length_c   1.000
_cell.angle_alpha   90.00
_cell.angle_beta   90.00
_cell.angle_gamma   90.00
#
_symmetry.space_group_name_H-M   'P 1'
#
loop_
_entity.id
_entity.type
_entity.pdbx_description
1 polymer ?
#
loop_
_entity_poly.entity_id
_entity_poly.type
_entity_poly.pdbx_seq_one_letter_code
_entity_poly.pdbx_strand_id
1 'polypeptide(L)'
;MTQVFTPKPIQYAPETIQRALVAFACTPLRWELLAAMKDQSVALPDIAGEAGLRASYSGRSLPEGAVEELMMWLIQVGLLRREVDGQGLTDSFRLTPLGRQVLAQWQAAPQAVKVSWLARCQNALQRWLSRFSV
;
A
#
# COMPACT_ATOMS: atom_id res chain seq x y z
N MET A 1 -3.11 -38.69 -15.60
CA MET A 1 -2.08 -37.75 -15.11
C MET A 1 -2.72 -36.39 -14.97
N THR A 2 -2.97 -35.97 -13.75
CA THR A 2 -3.63 -34.70 -13.48
C THR A 2 -2.61 -33.58 -13.59
N GLN A 3 -2.73 -32.77 -14.61
CA GLN A 3 -1.92 -31.55 -14.67
C GLN A 3 -2.40 -30.58 -13.61
N VAL A 4 -1.53 -30.27 -12.68
CA VAL A 4 -1.79 -29.19 -11.73
C VAL A 4 -1.65 -27.88 -12.50
N PHE A 5 -2.77 -27.20 -12.70
CA PHE A 5 -2.77 -25.91 -13.35
C PHE A 5 -2.24 -24.87 -12.36
N THR A 6 -1.01 -24.42 -12.60
CA THR A 6 -0.44 -23.32 -11.83
C THR A 6 -0.68 -22.05 -12.65
N PRO A 7 -1.54 -21.14 -12.19
CA PRO A 7 -1.75 -19.90 -12.94
C PRO A 7 -0.45 -19.11 -12.99
N LYS A 8 -0.13 -18.57 -14.15
CA LYS A 8 1.01 -17.70 -14.31
C LYS A 8 0.78 -16.45 -13.46
N PRO A 9 1.81 -15.94 -12.74
CA PRO A 9 1.65 -14.69 -12.01
C PRO A 9 1.28 -13.57 -12.97
N ILE A 10 0.35 -12.73 -12.54
CA ILE A 10 -0.07 -11.57 -13.31
C ILE A 10 1.12 -10.63 -13.45
N GLN A 11 1.45 -10.28 -14.69
CA GLN A 11 2.48 -9.28 -14.96
C GLN A 11 1.81 -7.96 -15.32
N TYR A 12 2.12 -6.95 -14.55
CA TYR A 12 1.58 -5.61 -14.77
C TYR A 12 2.55 -4.81 -15.64
N ALA A 13 1.99 -3.87 -16.43
CA ALA A 13 2.81 -2.97 -17.22
C ALA A 13 3.72 -2.13 -16.32
N PRO A 14 4.95 -1.79 -16.78
CA PRO A 14 5.86 -0.99 -15.97
C PRO A 14 5.25 0.35 -15.51
N GLU A 15 4.43 0.97 -16.33
CA GLU A 15 3.76 2.24 -15.99
C GLU A 15 2.78 2.05 -14.84
N THR A 16 2.07 0.91 -14.80
CA THR A 16 1.14 0.57 -13.73
C THR A 16 1.88 0.42 -12.41
N ILE A 17 2.99 -0.33 -12.43
CA ILE A 17 3.82 -0.55 -11.24
C ILE A 17 4.40 0.78 -10.75
N GLN A 18 4.92 1.58 -11.65
CA GLN A 18 5.53 2.86 -11.31
C GLN A 18 4.51 3.82 -10.69
N ARG A 19 3.30 3.88 -11.26
CA ARG A 19 2.24 4.73 -10.74
C ARG A 19 1.82 4.32 -9.33
N ALA A 20 1.67 3.02 -9.10
CA ALA A 20 1.32 2.48 -7.80
C ALA A 20 2.43 2.72 -6.76
N LEU A 21 3.69 2.55 -7.18
CA LEU A 21 4.85 2.78 -6.35
C LEU A 21 4.92 4.25 -5.90
N VAL A 22 4.73 5.18 -6.82
CA VAL A 22 4.71 6.61 -6.51
C VAL A 22 3.56 6.95 -5.58
N ALA A 23 2.38 6.37 -5.81
CA ALA A 23 1.21 6.61 -4.96
C ALA A 23 1.49 6.22 -3.52
N PHE A 24 2.12 5.07 -3.29
CA PHE A 24 2.49 4.64 -1.94
C PHE A 24 3.61 5.49 -1.35
N ALA A 25 4.64 5.78 -2.13
CA ALA A 25 5.81 6.53 -1.66
C ALA A 25 5.45 7.95 -1.19
N CYS A 26 4.35 8.50 -1.71
CA CYS A 26 3.86 9.83 -1.33
C CYS A 26 2.98 9.83 -0.08
N THR A 27 2.74 8.68 0.54
CA THR A 27 1.99 8.59 1.80
C THR A 27 2.95 8.65 2.99
N PRO A 28 2.44 8.96 4.20
CA PRO A 28 3.26 8.86 5.41
C PRO A 28 3.48 7.42 5.88
N LEU A 29 3.00 6.43 5.13
CA LEU A 29 3.17 5.02 5.45
C LEU A 29 4.55 4.53 5.03
N ARG A 30 5.03 3.49 5.71
CA ARG A 30 6.35 2.92 5.47
C ARG A 30 6.24 1.60 4.74
N TRP A 31 7.31 1.24 4.03
CA TRP A 31 7.37 0.00 3.27
C TRP A 31 7.26 -1.23 4.16
N GLU A 32 7.62 -1.11 5.43
CA GLU A 32 7.47 -2.17 6.43
C GLU A 32 6.01 -2.62 6.57
N LEU A 33 5.06 -1.69 6.35
CA LEU A 33 3.64 -2.03 6.34
C LEU A 33 3.31 -2.97 5.19
N LEU A 34 3.77 -2.66 3.98
CA LEU A 34 3.55 -3.53 2.82
C LEU A 34 4.21 -4.89 3.01
N ALA A 35 5.41 -4.91 3.59
CA ALA A 35 6.10 -6.16 3.88
C ALA A 35 5.30 -7.04 4.85
N ALA A 36 4.71 -6.45 5.88
CA ALA A 36 3.85 -7.18 6.81
C ALA A 36 2.58 -7.71 6.12
N MET A 37 1.98 -6.90 5.27
CA MET A 37 0.74 -7.26 4.55
C MET A 37 0.95 -8.32 3.47
N LYS A 38 2.19 -8.59 3.10
CA LYS A 38 2.52 -9.64 2.14
C LYS A 38 2.12 -11.02 2.67
N ASP A 39 2.37 -11.26 3.95
CA ASP A 39 2.22 -12.58 4.57
C ASP A 39 0.96 -12.69 5.44
N GLN A 40 0.42 -11.57 5.91
CA GLN A 40 -0.75 -11.56 6.78
C GLN A 40 -1.54 -10.27 6.58
N SER A 41 -2.80 -10.29 6.98
CA SER A 41 -3.57 -9.05 7.00
C SER A 41 -3.19 -8.21 8.22
N VAL A 42 -3.27 -6.89 8.07
CA VAL A 42 -2.99 -5.94 9.15
C VAL A 42 -4.25 -5.11 9.40
N ALA A 43 -4.67 -5.06 10.65
CA ALA A 43 -5.90 -4.38 11.04
C ALA A 43 -5.68 -2.86 11.15
N LEU A 44 -6.73 -2.11 10.87
CA LEU A 44 -6.70 -0.64 10.95
C LEU A 44 -6.15 -0.12 12.29
N PRO A 45 -6.59 -0.65 13.46
CA PRO A 45 -6.05 -0.17 14.74
C PRO A 45 -4.56 -0.41 14.93
N ASP A 46 -4.00 -1.38 14.23
CA ASP A 46 -2.55 -1.66 14.33
C ASP A 46 -1.71 -0.69 13.48
N ILE A 47 -2.35 0.00 12.54
CA ILE A 47 -1.68 0.99 11.68
C ILE A 47 -1.82 2.39 12.29
N ALA A 48 -2.96 2.68 12.91
CA ALA A 48 -3.27 3.98 13.47
C ALA A 48 -2.56 4.23 14.80
N GLY A 49 -2.35 5.49 15.11
CA GLY A 49 -1.85 5.92 16.41
C GLY A 49 -0.44 5.45 16.72
N GLU A 50 -0.20 5.28 18.01
CA GLU A 50 1.12 4.86 18.51
C GLU A 50 1.47 3.43 18.09
N ALA A 51 0.46 2.57 17.93
CA ALA A 51 0.70 1.19 17.50
C ALA A 51 1.39 1.13 16.14
N GLY A 52 0.91 1.91 15.18
CA GLY A 52 1.51 1.98 13.85
C GLY A 52 2.91 2.56 13.87
N LEU A 53 3.12 3.58 14.70
CA LEU A 53 4.43 4.20 14.85
C LEU A 53 5.44 3.21 15.44
N ARG A 54 5.05 2.48 16.49
CA ARG A 54 5.93 1.48 17.12
C ARG A 54 6.24 0.31 16.21
N ALA A 55 5.28 -0.10 15.37
CA ALA A 55 5.47 -1.18 14.42
C ALA A 55 6.25 -0.74 13.17
N SER A 56 6.58 0.54 13.06
CA SER A 56 7.22 1.14 11.87
C SER A 56 6.35 1.06 10.63
N TYR A 57 5.03 1.05 10.81
CA TYR A 57 4.07 1.08 9.69
C TYR A 57 3.84 2.49 9.18
N SER A 58 4.06 3.50 10.03
CA SER A 58 3.92 4.90 9.67
C SER A 58 5.10 5.70 10.22
N GLY A 59 5.40 6.83 9.57
CA GLY A 59 6.47 7.72 10.02
C GLY A 59 6.05 8.63 11.16
N ARG A 60 4.75 8.66 11.45
CA ARG A 60 4.17 9.47 12.52
C ARG A 60 2.88 8.81 13.00
N SER A 61 2.43 9.19 14.18
CA SER A 61 1.14 8.72 14.70
C SER A 61 0.00 9.33 13.86
N LEU A 62 -0.85 8.48 13.28
CA LEU A 62 -1.94 8.89 12.42
C LEU A 62 -3.27 8.56 13.08
N PRO A 63 -4.27 9.47 13.04
CA PRO A 63 -5.61 9.14 13.49
C PRO A 63 -6.24 8.03 12.64
N GLU A 64 -7.18 7.27 13.23
CA GLU A 64 -7.84 6.18 12.51
C GLU A 64 -8.52 6.65 11.22
N GLY A 65 -9.16 7.82 11.24
CA GLY A 65 -9.82 8.37 10.06
C GLY A 65 -8.83 8.62 8.92
N ALA A 66 -7.65 9.13 9.24
CA ALA A 66 -6.61 9.36 8.23
C ALA A 66 -6.09 8.05 7.66
N VAL A 67 -5.90 7.03 8.51
CA VAL A 67 -5.47 5.70 8.06
C VAL A 67 -6.54 5.07 7.17
N GLU A 68 -7.80 5.18 7.55
CA GLU A 68 -8.90 4.65 6.74
C GLU A 68 -8.90 5.27 5.34
N GLU A 69 -8.73 6.58 5.24
CA GLU A 69 -8.66 7.27 3.94
C GLU A 69 -7.46 6.80 3.12
N LEU A 70 -6.32 6.61 3.76
CA LEU A 70 -5.13 6.09 3.08
C LEU A 70 -5.36 4.66 2.57
N MET A 71 -5.99 3.82 3.39
CA MET A 71 -6.30 2.44 2.99
C MET A 71 -7.25 2.42 1.79
N MET A 72 -8.30 3.26 1.82
CA MET A 72 -9.24 3.36 0.70
C MET A 72 -8.53 3.83 -0.58
N TRP A 73 -7.63 4.80 -0.45
CA TRP A 73 -6.83 5.26 -1.59
C TRP A 73 -5.96 4.15 -2.17
N LEU A 74 -5.27 3.41 -1.30
CA LEU A 74 -4.39 2.33 -1.75
C LEU A 74 -5.16 1.15 -2.34
N ILE A 75 -6.40 0.94 -1.89
CA ILE A 75 -7.31 -0.03 -2.53
C ILE A 75 -7.66 0.45 -3.94
N GLN A 76 -7.99 1.73 -4.11
CA GLN A 76 -8.29 2.29 -5.43
C GLN A 76 -7.10 2.21 -6.39
N VAL A 77 -5.90 2.41 -5.88
CA VAL A 77 -4.66 2.29 -6.65
C VAL A 77 -4.37 0.82 -7.03
N GLY A 78 -4.93 -0.12 -6.26
CA GLY A 78 -4.77 -1.55 -6.52
C GLY A 78 -3.68 -2.21 -5.70
N LEU A 79 -3.08 -1.49 -4.75
CA LEU A 79 -2.01 -2.04 -3.91
C LEU A 79 -2.51 -2.93 -2.80
N LEU A 80 -3.67 -2.61 -2.24
CA LEU A 80 -4.24 -3.31 -1.09
C LEU A 80 -5.63 -3.83 -1.40
N ARG A 81 -6.03 -4.84 -0.64
CA ARG A 81 -7.40 -5.31 -0.61
C ARG A 81 -7.84 -5.49 0.84
N ARG A 82 -9.12 -5.33 1.06
CA ARG A 82 -9.72 -5.57 2.37
C ARG A 82 -9.99 -7.07 2.53
N GLU A 83 -9.65 -7.61 3.68
CA GLU A 83 -9.95 -9.02 3.98
C GLU A 83 -11.44 -9.22 4.15
N VAL A 84 -11.91 -10.38 3.72
CA VAL A 84 -13.31 -10.81 3.87
C VAL A 84 -13.32 -12.06 4.73
N ASP A 85 -14.14 -12.07 5.77
CA ASP A 85 -14.40 -13.27 6.56
C ASP A 85 -15.81 -13.78 6.29
N GLY A 86 -16.27 -14.79 7.06
CA GLY A 86 -17.59 -15.36 6.89
C GLY A 86 -18.74 -14.40 7.18
N GLN A 87 -18.48 -13.22 7.73
CA GLN A 87 -19.47 -12.22 8.08
C GLN A 87 -19.40 -10.98 7.20
N GLY A 88 -18.48 -10.93 6.23
CA GLY A 88 -18.35 -9.82 5.30
C GLY A 88 -16.99 -9.15 5.35
N LEU A 89 -16.96 -7.85 5.01
CA LEU A 89 -15.74 -7.07 4.99
C LEU A 89 -15.23 -6.79 6.41
N THR A 90 -13.93 -6.91 6.58
CA THR A 90 -13.25 -6.59 7.86
C THR A 90 -12.50 -5.28 7.74
N ASP A 91 -11.95 -4.80 8.88
CA ASP A 91 -11.05 -3.65 8.91
C ASP A 91 -9.57 -4.07 8.81
N SER A 92 -9.32 -5.20 8.16
CA SER A 92 -7.97 -5.70 7.94
C SER A 92 -7.64 -5.68 6.45
N PHE A 93 -6.38 -5.40 6.15
CA PHE A 93 -5.93 -5.16 4.78
C PHE A 93 -4.77 -6.07 4.45
N ARG A 94 -4.69 -6.43 3.19
CA ARG A 94 -3.68 -7.35 2.68
C ARG A 94 -3.14 -6.85 1.35
N LEU A 95 -1.93 -7.27 1.03
CA LEU A 95 -1.27 -6.87 -0.21
C LEU A 95 -1.86 -7.63 -1.41
N THR A 96 -2.10 -6.92 -2.51
CA THR A 96 -2.54 -7.51 -3.77
C THR A 96 -1.34 -8.04 -4.56
N PRO A 97 -1.56 -8.80 -5.65
CA PRO A 97 -0.45 -9.17 -6.55
C PRO A 97 0.30 -7.95 -7.09
N LEU A 98 -0.39 -6.85 -7.43
CA LEU A 98 0.27 -5.61 -7.83
C LEU A 98 1.12 -5.06 -6.69
N GLY A 99 0.58 -5.06 -5.48
CA GLY A 99 1.32 -4.60 -4.30
C GLY A 99 2.58 -5.40 -4.05
N ARG A 100 2.53 -6.72 -4.27
CA ARG A 100 3.71 -7.58 -4.15
C ARG A 100 4.81 -7.20 -5.15
N GLN A 101 4.43 -6.86 -6.37
CA GLN A 101 5.38 -6.45 -7.39
C GLN A 101 5.99 -5.09 -7.08
N VAL A 102 5.19 -4.16 -6.58
CA VAL A 102 5.67 -2.84 -6.15
C VAL A 102 6.65 -2.97 -4.99
N LEU A 103 6.32 -3.79 -3.99
CA LEU A 103 7.20 -4.04 -2.85
C LEU A 103 8.52 -4.66 -3.31
N ALA A 104 8.47 -5.66 -4.20
CA ALA A 104 9.67 -6.31 -4.72
C ALA A 104 10.55 -5.32 -5.48
N GLN A 105 9.97 -4.42 -6.26
CA GLN A 105 10.73 -3.42 -7.00
C GLN A 105 11.41 -2.43 -6.05
N TRP A 106 10.71 -1.99 -5.00
CA TRP A 106 11.32 -1.14 -3.99
C TRP A 106 12.46 -1.87 -3.27
N GLN A 107 12.27 -3.13 -2.89
CA GLN A 107 13.29 -3.91 -2.19
C GLN A 107 14.55 -4.10 -3.05
N ALA A 108 14.37 -4.21 -4.36
CA ALA A 108 15.48 -4.39 -5.29
C ALA A 108 16.31 -3.11 -5.48
N ALA A 109 15.67 -1.93 -5.43
CA ALA A 109 16.35 -0.66 -5.70
C ALA A 109 15.72 0.51 -4.90
N PRO A 110 15.88 0.53 -3.55
CA PRO A 110 15.25 1.59 -2.74
C PRO A 110 15.74 2.99 -3.08
N GLN A 111 17.02 3.13 -3.43
CA GLN A 111 17.62 4.43 -3.75
C GLN A 111 17.10 5.00 -5.06
N ALA A 112 16.91 4.16 -6.07
CA ALA A 112 16.37 4.58 -7.36
C ALA A 112 14.93 5.10 -7.21
N VAL A 113 14.14 4.48 -6.33
CA VAL A 113 12.79 4.90 -6.04
C VAL A 113 12.79 6.32 -5.45
N LYS A 114 13.68 6.59 -4.48
CA LYS A 114 13.74 7.89 -3.83
C LYS A 114 14.01 9.04 -4.80
N VAL A 115 14.87 8.83 -5.79
CA VAL A 115 15.23 9.88 -6.74
C VAL A 115 14.08 10.19 -7.69
N SER A 116 13.34 9.16 -8.14
CA SER A 116 12.32 9.33 -9.17
C SER A 116 10.99 9.89 -8.63
N TRP A 117 10.65 9.67 -7.35
CA TRP A 117 9.34 10.07 -6.85
C TRP A 117 9.28 11.47 -6.25
N LEU A 118 10.42 12.06 -5.85
CA LEU A 118 10.42 13.36 -5.19
C LEU A 118 9.71 14.45 -6.00
N ALA A 119 9.92 14.48 -7.31
CA ALA A 119 9.27 15.46 -8.18
C ALA A 119 7.79 15.15 -8.40
N ARG A 120 7.40 13.88 -8.36
CA ARG A 120 6.01 13.45 -8.60
C ARG A 120 5.16 13.51 -7.34
N CYS A 121 5.77 13.40 -6.18
CA CYS A 121 5.07 13.44 -4.89
C CYS A 121 4.37 14.76 -4.65
N GLN A 122 4.97 15.87 -5.06
CA GLN A 122 4.35 17.17 -4.87
C GLN A 122 2.99 17.26 -5.55
N ASN A 123 2.88 16.76 -6.78
CA ASN A 123 1.62 16.76 -7.51
C ASN A 123 0.60 15.78 -6.92
N ALA A 124 1.06 14.58 -6.55
CA ALA A 124 0.18 13.57 -5.95
C ALA A 124 -0.33 14.03 -4.58
N LEU A 125 0.55 14.62 -3.77
CA LEU A 125 0.20 15.12 -2.45
C LEU A 125 -0.79 16.29 -2.56
N GLN A 126 -0.61 17.18 -3.51
CA GLN A 126 -1.55 18.28 -3.74
C GLN A 126 -2.93 17.77 -4.13
N ARG A 127 -3.01 16.75 -4.99
CA ARG A 127 -4.28 16.13 -5.36
C ARG A 127 -4.96 15.48 -4.17
N TRP A 128 -4.18 14.83 -3.32
CA TRP A 128 -4.71 14.20 -2.12
C TRP A 128 -5.21 15.25 -1.12
N LEU A 129 -4.40 16.29 -0.88
CA LEU A 129 -4.78 17.37 0.03
C LEU A 129 -5.98 18.16 -0.48
N SER A 130 -6.12 18.34 -1.79
CA SER A 130 -7.27 19.06 -2.36
C SER A 130 -8.58 18.31 -2.16
N ARG A 131 -8.56 17.00 -1.92
CA ARG A 131 -9.75 16.22 -1.56
C ARG A 131 -10.24 16.52 -0.15
N PHE A 132 -9.34 16.98 0.73
CA PHE A 132 -9.67 17.27 2.13
C PHE A 132 -9.84 18.76 2.41
N SER A 133 -9.35 19.62 1.53
CA SER A 133 -9.58 21.05 1.64
C SER A 133 -10.89 21.38 0.94
N VAL A 134 -11.91 21.52 1.71
CA VAL A 134 -13.19 22.00 1.22
C VAL A 134 -13.21 23.52 1.33
#